data_4394900b3cff83e29f60d0c36a51ff60
#
_entry.id   4394900b3cff83e29f60d0c36a51ff60
#
_cell.length_a   1.000
_cell.length_b   1.000
_cell.length_c   1.000
_cell.angle_alpha   90.00
_cell.angle_beta   90.00
_cell.angle_gamma   90.00
#
_symmetry.space_group_name_H-M   'P 1'
#
loop_
_entity.id
_entity.type
_entity.pdbx_description
1 polymer ?
#
loop_
_entity_poly.entity_id
_entity_poly.type
_entity_poly.pdbx_seq_one_letter_code
_entity_poly.pdbx_strand_id
1 'polypeptide(L)'
;VMTQVADALFGGTESFTKFLNTSFSVSASEQGERRLSRFYKAFYGSFEDGCFDPYKQLLEQYLNEHWPKALSRRNTLFKDRTIQSHPWLALQAACREFAVPKSHMRRAIADDDVRSMSVQGPKRESVLVWKPDVVRLKEWLADSLTAKDAADYLGVTKKQFGQLRQNGYITYQKAPGSTSRGVWAFSMEQLSGFLKSLAHSSSAPLEAMTMNQALRRFRAGVKEPLMIIIEAIKQGSLGAYASSPKPTIRELVFDSHQFEDWYRERSSNSELFSITEAAKR
;
A
#
# COMPACT_ATOMS: atom_id res chain seq x y z
N VAL A 1 -15.63 46.02 -0.31
CA VAL A 1 -14.67 44.89 -0.03
C VAL A 1 -13.36 45.44 0.53
N MET A 2 -12.71 46.43 -0.09
CA MET A 2 -11.39 46.93 0.38
C MET A 2 -11.48 47.58 1.77
N THR A 3 -12.54 48.31 2.09
CA THR A 3 -12.78 48.89 3.43
C THR A 3 -12.92 47.79 4.49
N GLN A 4 -13.67 46.73 4.19
CA GLN A 4 -13.85 45.61 5.11
C GLN A 4 -12.55 44.81 5.32
N VAL A 5 -11.65 44.76 4.31
CA VAL A 5 -10.33 44.18 4.47
C VAL A 5 -9.46 45.01 5.39
N ALA A 6 -9.46 46.34 5.23
CA ALA A 6 -8.72 47.22 6.10
C ALA A 6 -9.18 47.07 7.57
N ASP A 7 -10.50 47.10 7.83
CA ASP A 7 -11.06 46.91 9.17
C ASP A 7 -10.65 45.52 9.76
N ALA A 8 -10.66 44.48 8.93
CA ALA A 8 -10.25 43.15 9.34
C ALA A 8 -8.76 43.06 9.68
N LEU A 9 -7.90 43.77 8.93
CA LEU A 9 -6.45 43.81 9.17
C LEU A 9 -6.12 44.61 10.45
N PHE A 10 -6.80 45.72 10.66
CA PHE A 10 -6.66 46.53 11.90
C PHE A 10 -7.16 45.76 13.13
N GLY A 11 -8.15 44.90 12.99
CA GLY A 11 -8.65 44.04 14.06
C GLY A 11 -7.78 42.83 14.40
N GLY A 12 -6.65 42.64 13.69
CA GLY A 12 -5.70 41.54 13.92
C GLY A 12 -6.10 40.22 13.24
N THR A 13 -5.33 39.18 13.52
CA THR A 13 -5.43 37.87 12.84
C THR A 13 -6.79 37.17 13.03
N GLU A 14 -7.40 37.30 14.21
CA GLU A 14 -8.73 36.74 14.49
C GLU A 14 -9.82 37.42 13.64
N SER A 15 -9.77 38.74 13.57
CA SER A 15 -10.70 39.52 12.77
C SER A 15 -10.57 39.20 11.29
N PHE A 16 -9.35 39.03 10.81
CA PHE A 16 -9.07 38.63 9.44
C PHE A 16 -9.58 37.21 9.12
N THR A 17 -9.37 36.24 10.01
CA THR A 17 -9.94 34.90 9.89
C THR A 17 -11.46 34.92 9.82
N LYS A 18 -12.10 35.69 10.69
CA LYS A 18 -13.55 35.89 10.68
C LYS A 18 -14.05 36.53 9.37
N PHE A 19 -13.30 37.50 8.86
CA PHE A 19 -13.57 38.12 7.56
C PHE A 19 -13.49 37.09 6.42
N LEU A 20 -12.47 36.27 6.38
CA LEU A 20 -12.31 35.19 5.35
C LEU A 20 -13.52 34.24 5.41
N ASN A 21 -13.86 33.74 6.57
CA ASN A 21 -14.98 32.83 6.78
C ASN A 21 -16.33 33.43 6.38
N THR A 22 -16.52 34.72 6.64
CA THR A 22 -17.79 35.41 6.32
C THR A 22 -17.89 35.80 4.85
N SER A 23 -16.79 36.33 4.29
CA SER A 23 -16.79 36.89 2.94
C SER A 23 -16.63 35.81 1.83
N PHE A 24 -16.04 34.68 2.18
CA PHE A 24 -15.75 33.57 1.26
C PHE A 24 -16.31 32.25 1.77
N SER A 25 -17.28 32.28 2.71
CA SER A 25 -17.99 31.08 3.16
C SER A 25 -18.50 30.33 1.93
N VAL A 26 -17.95 29.17 1.73
CA VAL A 26 -17.95 28.48 0.45
C VAL A 26 -19.29 27.87 0.17
N SER A 27 -20.06 28.54 -0.62
CA SER A 27 -20.79 27.80 -1.64
C SER A 27 -19.77 27.47 -2.73
N ALA A 28 -19.63 26.20 -3.13
CA ALA A 28 -18.80 25.74 -4.24
C ALA A 28 -19.27 26.29 -5.60
N SER A 29 -19.71 27.54 -5.62
CA SER A 29 -20.19 28.22 -6.79
C SER A 29 -19.00 28.80 -7.55
N GLU A 30 -19.02 28.71 -8.86
CA GLU A 30 -18.03 29.31 -9.76
C GLU A 30 -17.79 30.80 -9.44
N GLN A 31 -18.81 31.48 -8.94
CA GLN A 31 -18.76 32.87 -8.55
C GLN A 31 -17.94 33.10 -7.26
N GLY A 32 -18.04 32.21 -6.28
CA GLY A 32 -17.22 32.23 -5.04
C GLY A 32 -15.74 32.03 -5.35
N GLU A 33 -15.42 31.08 -6.21
CA GLU A 33 -14.03 30.82 -6.65
C GLU A 33 -13.41 32.05 -7.36
N ARG A 34 -14.15 32.68 -8.27
CA ARG A 34 -13.69 33.89 -8.95
C ARG A 34 -13.45 35.06 -7.99
N ARG A 35 -14.31 35.20 -6.96
CA ARG A 35 -14.15 36.22 -5.92
C ARG A 35 -12.90 35.99 -5.09
N LEU A 36 -12.69 34.76 -4.63
CA LEU A 36 -11.52 34.39 -3.82
C LEU A 36 -10.22 34.52 -4.61
N SER A 37 -10.19 34.11 -5.88
CA SER A 37 -9.02 34.28 -6.76
C SER A 37 -8.66 35.75 -6.96
N ARG A 38 -9.67 36.60 -7.19
CA ARG A 38 -9.45 38.05 -7.34
C ARG A 38 -8.96 38.68 -6.05
N PHE A 39 -9.54 38.28 -4.91
CA PHE A 39 -9.10 38.73 -3.62
C PHE A 39 -7.64 38.33 -3.34
N TYR A 40 -7.27 37.07 -3.53
CA TYR A 40 -5.90 36.60 -3.36
C TYR A 40 -4.91 37.43 -4.19
N LYS A 41 -5.19 37.64 -5.48
CA LYS A 41 -4.32 38.43 -6.34
C LYS A 41 -4.19 39.88 -5.86
N ALA A 42 -5.30 40.53 -5.52
CA ALA A 42 -5.31 41.90 -5.04
C ALA A 42 -4.57 42.02 -3.68
N PHE A 43 -4.77 41.05 -2.78
CA PHE A 43 -4.14 41.06 -1.47
C PHE A 43 -2.63 40.94 -1.58
N TYR A 44 -2.13 39.99 -2.38
CA TYR A 44 -0.69 39.82 -2.57
C TYR A 44 -0.03 40.97 -3.34
N GLY A 45 -0.75 41.64 -4.24
CA GLY A 45 -0.23 42.78 -5.00
C GLY A 45 -0.31 44.11 -4.24
N SER A 46 -1.19 44.24 -3.24
CA SER A 46 -1.36 45.50 -2.50
C SER A 46 -0.67 45.50 -1.12
N PHE A 47 -0.38 44.35 -0.56
CA PHE A 47 0.21 44.18 0.77
C PHE A 47 1.56 43.42 0.68
N GLU A 48 2.56 44.08 0.06
CA GLU A 48 3.88 43.46 -0.18
C GLU A 48 4.76 43.46 1.06
N ASP A 49 4.57 44.38 1.99
CA ASP A 49 5.37 44.53 3.20
C ASP A 49 5.31 43.24 4.07
N GLY A 50 6.44 42.89 4.68
CA GLY A 50 6.58 41.73 5.56
C GLY A 50 5.69 41.75 6.79
N CYS A 51 5.21 42.91 7.22
CA CYS A 51 4.23 43.03 8.32
C CYS A 51 2.90 42.31 8.01
N PHE A 52 2.59 42.06 6.73
CA PHE A 52 1.39 41.33 6.32
C PHE A 52 1.62 39.83 6.14
N ASP A 53 2.81 39.30 6.37
CA ASP A 53 3.11 37.88 6.21
C ASP A 53 2.24 36.95 7.08
N PRO A 54 1.90 37.29 8.34
CA PRO A 54 0.95 36.48 9.11
C PRO A 54 -0.42 36.37 8.44
N TYR A 55 -0.92 37.45 7.86
CA TYR A 55 -2.19 37.46 7.14
C TYR A 55 -2.15 36.70 5.82
N LYS A 56 -1.00 36.74 5.11
CA LYS A 56 -0.77 35.93 3.92
C LYS A 56 -0.79 34.45 4.27
N GLN A 57 -0.16 34.06 5.39
CA GLN A 57 -0.19 32.67 5.87
C GLN A 57 -1.62 32.20 6.21
N LEU A 58 -2.40 33.02 6.90
CA LEU A 58 -3.82 32.72 7.19
C LEU A 58 -4.65 32.57 5.90
N LEU A 59 -4.43 33.43 4.91
CA LEU A 59 -5.10 33.32 3.62
C LEU A 59 -4.71 32.06 2.88
N GLU A 60 -3.42 31.66 2.88
CA GLU A 60 -2.96 30.40 2.29
C GLU A 60 -3.53 29.18 3.01
N GLN A 61 -3.60 29.23 4.35
CA GLN A 61 -4.25 28.18 5.13
C GLN A 61 -5.73 28.07 4.78
N TYR A 62 -6.43 29.21 4.75
CA TYR A 62 -7.84 29.25 4.34
C TYR A 62 -8.06 28.65 2.93
N LEU A 63 -7.18 28.96 1.98
CA LEU A 63 -7.23 28.38 0.64
C LEU A 63 -7.03 26.86 0.66
N ASN A 64 -6.08 26.37 1.44
CA ASN A 64 -5.82 24.94 1.55
C ASN A 64 -7.01 24.18 2.16
N GLU A 65 -7.73 24.78 3.08
CA GLU A 65 -8.87 24.15 3.75
C GLU A 65 -10.17 24.26 2.93
N HIS A 66 -10.38 25.35 2.23
CA HIS A 66 -11.68 25.71 1.65
C HIS A 66 -11.70 25.78 0.13
N TRP A 67 -10.55 25.69 -0.56
CA TRP A 67 -10.55 25.73 -2.02
C TRP A 67 -11.10 24.43 -2.62
N PRO A 68 -12.22 24.50 -3.36
CA PRO A 68 -12.96 23.29 -3.75
C PRO A 68 -12.39 22.57 -4.97
N LYS A 69 -11.29 23.06 -5.57
CA LYS A 69 -10.68 22.47 -6.75
C LYS A 69 -9.19 22.26 -6.55
N ALA A 70 -8.61 21.33 -7.31
CA ALA A 70 -7.17 21.16 -7.34
C ALA A 70 -6.50 22.45 -7.86
N LEU A 71 -5.49 22.91 -7.15
CA LEU A 71 -4.60 23.95 -7.64
C LEU A 71 -3.59 23.31 -8.60
N SER A 72 -3.30 23.95 -9.70
CA SER A 72 -2.32 23.48 -10.69
C SER A 72 -1.36 24.60 -11.06
N ARG A 73 -0.18 24.26 -11.59
CA ARG A 73 0.79 25.23 -12.11
C ARG A 73 0.26 26.10 -13.24
N ARG A 74 -0.86 25.73 -13.85
CA ARG A 74 -1.57 26.57 -14.83
C ARG A 74 -2.32 27.71 -14.16
N ASN A 75 -2.48 27.63 -12.83
CA ASN A 75 -3.13 28.65 -12.03
C ASN A 75 -2.07 29.68 -11.61
N THR A 76 -1.68 30.55 -12.55
CA THR A 76 -0.63 31.57 -12.38
C THR A 76 -0.97 32.62 -11.30
N LEU A 77 -2.17 32.55 -10.74
CA LEU A 77 -2.61 33.43 -9.66
C LEU A 77 -2.05 33.07 -8.30
N PHE A 78 -1.69 31.78 -8.09
CA PHE A 78 -1.24 31.29 -6.78
C PHE A 78 0.27 31.05 -6.81
N LYS A 79 0.93 31.29 -5.67
CA LYS A 79 2.35 30.97 -5.49
C LYS A 79 2.57 29.45 -5.52
N ASP A 80 3.74 29.04 -5.98
CA ASP A 80 4.11 27.60 -6.04
C ASP A 80 3.96 26.91 -4.68
N ARG A 81 4.29 27.60 -3.59
CA ARG A 81 4.12 27.08 -2.22
C ARG A 81 2.67 26.72 -1.92
N THR A 82 1.72 27.60 -2.22
CA THR A 82 0.28 27.37 -2.01
C THR A 82 -0.21 26.20 -2.85
N ILE A 83 0.27 26.09 -4.10
CA ILE A 83 -0.06 24.98 -5.00
C ILE A 83 0.48 23.65 -4.44
N GLN A 84 1.71 23.66 -3.92
CA GLN A 84 2.34 22.46 -3.38
C GLN A 84 1.74 22.01 -2.05
N SER A 85 1.33 22.96 -1.19
CA SER A 85 0.70 22.67 0.10
C SER A 85 -0.76 22.25 -0.02
N HIS A 86 -1.41 22.54 -1.16
CA HIS A 86 -2.82 22.23 -1.35
C HIS A 86 -3.07 20.71 -1.31
N PRO A 87 -4.04 20.26 -0.48
CA PRO A 87 -4.22 18.84 -0.22
C PRO A 87 -4.95 18.08 -1.34
N TRP A 88 -5.66 18.78 -2.23
CA TRP A 88 -6.41 18.15 -3.33
C TRP A 88 -5.66 18.21 -4.65
N LEU A 89 -5.50 17.06 -5.28
CA LEU A 89 -4.84 16.91 -6.58
C LEU A 89 -5.81 16.30 -7.60
N ALA A 90 -5.69 16.73 -8.86
CA ALA A 90 -6.37 16.02 -9.93
C ALA A 90 -5.81 14.58 -10.05
N LEU A 91 -6.68 13.58 -10.23
CA LEU A 91 -6.31 12.16 -10.32
C LEU A 91 -5.10 11.90 -11.22
N GLN A 92 -5.07 12.48 -12.43
CA GLN A 92 -3.96 12.29 -13.37
C GLN A 92 -2.67 12.96 -12.89
N ALA A 93 -2.76 14.09 -12.21
CA ALA A 93 -1.61 14.78 -11.64
C ALA A 93 -1.02 13.95 -10.51
N ALA A 94 -1.86 13.45 -9.59
CA ALA A 94 -1.47 12.59 -8.49
C ALA A 94 -0.77 11.30 -8.99
N CYS A 95 -1.34 10.62 -10.00
CA CYS A 95 -0.74 9.42 -10.58
C CYS A 95 0.67 9.68 -11.11
N ARG A 96 0.90 10.86 -11.75
CA ARG A 96 2.23 11.22 -12.29
C ARG A 96 3.20 11.66 -11.20
N GLU A 97 2.75 12.51 -10.27
CA GLU A 97 3.58 13.08 -9.21
C GLU A 97 4.10 11.99 -8.28
N PHE A 98 3.24 11.02 -7.93
CA PHE A 98 3.58 9.94 -6.98
C PHE A 98 3.98 8.63 -7.66
N ALA A 99 4.02 8.57 -9.00
CA ALA A 99 4.30 7.35 -9.76
C ALA A 99 3.37 6.17 -9.41
N VAL A 100 2.11 6.47 -9.03
CA VAL A 100 1.10 5.46 -8.73
C VAL A 100 0.34 5.10 -10.01
N PRO A 101 0.28 3.82 -10.41
CA PRO A 101 -0.49 3.41 -11.58
C PRO A 101 -1.97 3.79 -11.44
N LYS A 102 -2.56 4.29 -12.53
CA LYS A 102 -3.96 4.76 -12.54
C LYS A 102 -4.97 3.67 -12.12
N SER A 103 -4.69 2.42 -12.45
CA SER A 103 -5.49 1.26 -12.03
C SER A 103 -5.50 1.09 -10.51
N HIS A 104 -4.35 1.20 -9.85
CA HIS A 104 -4.24 1.13 -8.39
C HIS A 104 -4.94 2.32 -7.72
N MET A 105 -4.74 3.53 -8.26
CA MET A 105 -5.41 4.72 -7.74
C MET A 105 -6.94 4.62 -7.81
N ARG A 106 -7.48 4.21 -8.97
CA ARG A 106 -8.93 4.04 -9.13
C ARG A 106 -9.50 2.98 -8.19
N ARG A 107 -8.75 1.92 -7.96
CA ARG A 107 -9.14 0.88 -7.03
C ARG A 107 -9.13 1.39 -5.60
N ALA A 108 -8.06 2.07 -5.18
CA ALA A 108 -7.97 2.64 -3.85
C ALA A 108 -9.11 3.66 -3.58
N ILE A 109 -9.57 4.38 -4.61
CA ILE A 109 -10.76 5.24 -4.52
C ILE A 109 -12.03 4.38 -4.34
N ALA A 110 -12.18 3.30 -5.10
CA ALA A 110 -13.36 2.43 -5.00
C ALA A 110 -13.44 1.68 -3.65
N ASP A 111 -12.30 1.43 -3.04
CA ASP A 111 -12.15 0.75 -1.74
C ASP A 111 -12.13 1.75 -0.55
N ASP A 112 -12.39 3.05 -0.78
CA ASP A 112 -12.35 4.15 0.21
C ASP A 112 -10.99 4.36 0.92
N ASP A 113 -9.91 3.80 0.37
CA ASP A 113 -8.56 3.98 0.91
C ASP A 113 -7.96 5.35 0.57
N VAL A 114 -8.43 5.94 -0.53
CA VAL A 114 -8.06 7.28 -0.98
C VAL A 114 -9.32 8.11 -1.08
N ARG A 115 -9.43 9.12 -0.24
CA ARG A 115 -10.52 10.09 -0.29
C ARG A 115 -10.54 10.78 -1.65
N SER A 116 -11.70 10.83 -2.26
CA SER A 116 -11.90 11.45 -3.55
C SER A 116 -13.15 12.31 -3.56
N MET A 117 -13.17 13.29 -4.45
CA MET A 117 -14.36 14.08 -4.76
C MET A 117 -14.47 14.28 -6.27
N SER A 118 -15.70 14.28 -6.77
CA SER A 118 -16.01 14.65 -8.15
C SER A 118 -16.36 16.11 -8.24
N VAL A 119 -15.70 16.82 -9.15
CA VAL A 119 -15.95 18.24 -9.40
C VAL A 119 -16.40 18.39 -10.85
N GLN A 120 -17.60 18.95 -11.03
CA GLN A 120 -18.13 19.26 -12.34
C GLN A 120 -17.33 20.42 -12.98
N GLY A 121 -16.74 20.17 -14.11
CA GLY A 121 -16.10 21.19 -14.94
C GLY A 121 -16.98 21.56 -16.13
N PRO A 122 -16.66 22.65 -16.86
CA PRO A 122 -17.48 23.11 -18.00
C PRO A 122 -17.58 22.11 -19.15
N LYS A 123 -16.62 21.20 -19.29
CA LYS A 123 -16.59 20.20 -20.37
C LYS A 123 -16.61 18.75 -19.88
N ARG A 124 -16.24 18.49 -18.64
CA ARG A 124 -16.15 17.13 -18.07
C ARG A 124 -16.06 17.18 -16.56
N GLU A 125 -16.51 16.10 -15.96
CA GLU A 125 -16.26 15.79 -14.57
C GLU A 125 -14.78 15.49 -14.32
N SER A 126 -14.23 16.00 -13.22
CA SER A 126 -12.86 15.78 -12.78
C SER A 126 -12.84 15.15 -11.41
N VAL A 127 -12.12 14.06 -11.25
CA VAL A 127 -11.92 13.42 -9.96
C VAL A 127 -10.69 14.02 -9.29
N LEU A 128 -10.87 14.51 -8.07
CA LEU A 128 -9.80 14.96 -7.18
C LEU A 128 -9.52 13.89 -6.14
N VAL A 129 -8.28 13.80 -5.71
CA VAL A 129 -7.82 12.85 -4.69
C VAL A 129 -7.07 13.60 -3.58
N TRP A 130 -7.18 13.10 -2.36
CA TRP A 130 -6.54 13.68 -1.19
C TRP A 130 -5.07 13.28 -1.12
N LYS A 131 -4.17 14.25 -1.21
CA LYS A 131 -2.72 14.05 -1.29
C LYS A 131 -2.13 13.19 -0.16
N PRO A 132 -2.47 13.39 1.13
CA PRO A 132 -1.95 12.55 2.20
C PRO A 132 -2.32 11.05 2.04
N ASP A 133 -3.52 10.76 1.53
CA ASP A 133 -3.93 9.37 1.29
C ASP A 133 -3.16 8.74 0.11
N VAL A 134 -2.85 9.55 -0.92
CA VAL A 134 -2.01 9.12 -2.05
C VAL A 134 -0.58 8.82 -1.60
N VAL A 135 -0.02 9.61 -0.69
CA VAL A 135 1.30 9.35 -0.09
C VAL A 135 1.28 8.01 0.64
N ARG A 136 0.29 7.76 1.50
CA ARG A 136 0.13 6.47 2.18
C ARG A 136 -0.03 5.30 1.21
N LEU A 137 -0.81 5.49 0.14
CA LEU A 137 -0.96 4.47 -0.90
C LEU A 137 0.37 4.17 -1.60
N LYS A 138 1.18 5.19 -1.91
CA LYS A 138 2.51 5.02 -2.50
C LYS A 138 3.44 4.23 -1.59
N GLU A 139 3.51 4.60 -0.31
CA GLU A 139 4.31 3.91 0.71
C GLU A 139 3.87 2.44 0.82
N TRP A 140 2.57 2.21 0.93
CA TRP A 140 2.02 0.86 0.97
C TRP A 140 2.35 0.04 -0.29
N LEU A 141 2.29 0.65 -1.50
CA LEU A 141 2.66 -0.03 -2.74
C LEU A 141 4.16 -0.34 -2.82
N ALA A 142 5.01 0.52 -2.25
CA ALA A 142 6.45 0.29 -2.21
C ALA A 142 6.81 -0.94 -1.37
N ASP A 143 6.07 -1.20 -0.28
CA ASP A 143 6.28 -2.34 0.60
C ASP A 143 5.47 -3.59 0.21
N SER A 144 4.74 -3.50 -0.91
CA SER A 144 3.83 -4.57 -1.35
C SER A 144 4.37 -5.31 -2.55
N LEU A 145 4.26 -6.64 -2.52
CA LEU A 145 4.58 -7.52 -3.63
C LEU A 145 3.31 -8.04 -4.31
N THR A 146 3.38 -8.22 -5.64
CA THR A 146 2.35 -9.00 -6.35
C THR A 146 2.42 -10.46 -5.98
N ALA A 147 1.37 -11.25 -6.26
CA ALA A 147 1.41 -12.70 -6.01
C ALA A 147 2.54 -13.42 -6.76
N LYS A 148 2.95 -12.90 -7.92
CA LYS A 148 4.09 -13.43 -8.67
C LYS A 148 5.40 -13.11 -7.96
N ASP A 149 5.62 -11.83 -7.64
CA ASP A 149 6.87 -11.40 -7.00
C ASP A 149 7.01 -12.00 -5.59
N ALA A 150 5.89 -12.18 -4.87
CA ALA A 150 5.86 -12.86 -3.58
C ALA A 150 6.19 -14.36 -3.68
N ALA A 151 5.71 -15.04 -4.73
CA ALA A 151 6.09 -16.44 -5.00
C ALA A 151 7.57 -16.56 -5.36
N ASP A 152 8.08 -15.63 -6.18
CA ASP A 152 9.49 -15.57 -6.55
C ASP A 152 10.36 -15.25 -5.32
N TYR A 153 9.94 -14.31 -4.46
CA TYR A 153 10.60 -13.96 -3.19
C TYR A 153 10.72 -15.16 -2.24
N LEU A 154 9.65 -15.97 -2.15
CA LEU A 154 9.66 -17.20 -1.34
C LEU A 154 10.38 -18.37 -2.03
N GLY A 155 10.71 -18.26 -3.31
CA GLY A 155 11.30 -19.33 -4.10
C GLY A 155 10.34 -20.50 -4.35
N VAL A 156 9.04 -20.27 -4.48
CA VAL A 156 8.02 -21.29 -4.69
C VAL A 156 7.29 -21.12 -6.03
N THR A 157 6.68 -22.19 -6.53
CA THR A 157 5.82 -22.09 -7.70
C THR A 157 4.51 -21.36 -7.38
N LYS A 158 3.84 -20.79 -8.40
CA LYS A 158 2.53 -20.15 -8.25
C LYS A 158 1.49 -21.08 -7.57
N LYS A 159 1.53 -22.39 -7.87
CA LYS A 159 0.66 -23.39 -7.25
C LYS A 159 0.96 -23.52 -5.75
N GLN A 160 2.22 -23.68 -5.39
CA GLN A 160 2.67 -23.79 -3.99
C GLN A 160 2.36 -22.51 -3.21
N PHE A 161 2.55 -21.35 -3.83
CA PHE A 161 2.17 -20.06 -3.22
C PHE A 161 0.65 -19.98 -2.92
N GLY A 162 -0.17 -20.45 -3.87
CA GLY A 162 -1.62 -20.58 -3.67
C GLY A 162 -1.97 -21.49 -2.49
N GLN A 163 -1.26 -22.61 -2.33
CA GLN A 163 -1.42 -23.57 -1.22
C GLN A 163 -1.03 -22.92 0.13
N LEU A 164 0.11 -22.23 0.19
CA LEU A 164 0.53 -21.48 1.40
C LEU A 164 -0.54 -20.50 1.87
N ARG A 165 -1.15 -19.80 0.93
CA ARG A 165 -2.23 -18.86 1.20
C ARG A 165 -3.51 -19.56 1.67
N GLN A 166 -3.94 -20.65 0.99
CA GLN A 166 -5.15 -21.40 1.33
C GLN A 166 -5.05 -22.03 2.72
N ASN A 167 -3.86 -22.46 3.11
CA ASN A 167 -3.58 -23.01 4.44
C ASN A 167 -3.31 -21.93 5.51
N GLY A 168 -3.45 -20.63 5.17
CA GLY A 168 -3.34 -19.54 6.14
C GLY A 168 -1.91 -19.18 6.57
N TYR A 169 -0.88 -19.76 5.95
CA TYR A 169 0.53 -19.42 6.27
C TYR A 169 0.92 -18.03 5.81
N ILE A 170 0.27 -17.53 4.76
CA ILE A 170 0.51 -16.21 4.17
C ILE A 170 -0.83 -15.51 4.02
N THR A 171 -0.89 -14.29 4.53
CA THR A 171 -2.07 -13.44 4.42
C THR A 171 -1.80 -12.31 3.41
N TYR A 172 -2.84 -11.87 2.74
CA TYR A 172 -2.77 -10.71 1.85
C TYR A 172 -3.28 -9.46 2.60
N GLN A 173 -2.71 -8.31 2.27
CA GLN A 173 -3.15 -7.03 2.85
C GLN A 173 -4.43 -6.51 2.21
N LYS A 174 -4.65 -6.80 0.91
CA LYS A 174 -5.88 -6.47 0.19
C LYS A 174 -6.31 -7.62 -0.69
N ALA A 175 -7.60 -7.96 -0.57
CA ALA A 175 -8.23 -8.88 -1.50
C ALA A 175 -8.43 -8.20 -2.86
N PRO A 176 -8.34 -8.94 -3.98
CA PRO A 176 -8.75 -8.43 -5.27
C PRO A 176 -10.27 -8.11 -5.21
N GLY A 177 -10.65 -6.89 -5.61
CA GLY A 177 -12.06 -6.49 -5.71
C GLY A 177 -12.84 -7.42 -6.66
N SER A 178 -14.13 -7.56 -6.42
CA SER A 178 -15.04 -8.46 -7.17
C SER A 178 -15.14 -8.16 -8.67
N THR A 179 -14.78 -6.95 -9.10
CA THR A 179 -14.91 -6.46 -10.48
C THR A 179 -13.60 -6.35 -11.25
N SER A 180 -12.46 -6.60 -10.63
CA SER A 180 -11.16 -6.48 -11.29
C SER A 180 -10.37 -7.78 -11.23
N ARG A 181 -9.53 -8.04 -12.24
CA ARG A 181 -8.44 -9.01 -12.18
C ARG A 181 -7.47 -8.54 -11.09
N GLY A 182 -7.86 -8.74 -9.85
CA GLY A 182 -7.22 -8.16 -8.69
C GLY A 182 -5.80 -8.63 -8.52
N VAL A 183 -4.91 -7.69 -8.30
CA VAL A 183 -3.54 -7.97 -7.90
C VAL A 183 -3.55 -8.16 -6.40
N TRP A 184 -3.21 -9.36 -5.93
CA TRP A 184 -3.00 -9.63 -4.51
C TRP A 184 -1.76 -8.87 -4.06
N ALA A 185 -1.86 -8.20 -2.91
CA ALA A 185 -0.75 -7.48 -2.31
C ALA A 185 -0.28 -8.21 -1.05
N PHE A 186 1.02 -8.45 -0.96
CA PHE A 186 1.66 -9.16 0.13
C PHE A 186 2.75 -8.28 0.72
N SER A 187 2.78 -8.14 2.04
CA SER A 187 3.83 -7.40 2.73
C SER A 187 5.14 -8.16 2.68
N MET A 188 6.21 -7.48 2.31
CA MET A 188 7.56 -8.02 2.35
C MET A 188 7.95 -8.39 3.78
N GLU A 189 7.53 -7.60 4.77
CA GLU A 189 7.76 -7.88 6.18
C GLU A 189 7.10 -9.20 6.61
N GLN A 190 5.84 -9.43 6.26
CA GLN A 190 5.14 -10.68 6.56
C GLN A 190 5.81 -11.89 5.90
N LEU A 191 6.21 -11.77 4.62
CA LEU A 191 6.91 -12.86 3.91
C LEU A 191 8.27 -13.14 4.53
N SER A 192 9.02 -12.11 4.89
CA SER A 192 10.30 -12.24 5.60
C SER A 192 10.11 -12.87 6.99
N GLY A 193 9.09 -12.44 7.74
CA GLY A 193 8.73 -13.03 9.03
C GLY A 193 8.37 -14.52 8.92
N PHE A 194 7.60 -14.87 7.87
CA PHE A 194 7.27 -16.27 7.57
C PHE A 194 8.54 -17.10 7.31
N LEU A 195 9.43 -16.64 6.43
CA LEU A 195 10.70 -17.34 6.15
C LEU A 195 11.55 -17.51 7.42
N LYS A 196 11.69 -16.46 8.22
CA LYS A 196 12.41 -16.52 9.50
C LYS A 196 11.80 -17.51 10.48
N SER A 197 10.49 -17.68 10.44
CA SER A 197 9.79 -18.64 11.32
C SER A 197 9.98 -20.10 10.88
N LEU A 198 10.47 -20.35 9.67
CA LEU A 198 10.77 -21.69 9.18
C LEU A 198 12.22 -22.11 9.41
N ALA A 199 13.16 -21.17 9.47
CA ALA A 199 14.58 -21.47 9.56
C ALA A 199 15.10 -21.31 10.99
N HIS A 200 15.82 -22.33 11.48
CA HIS A 200 16.62 -22.20 12.70
C HIS A 200 17.92 -21.45 12.42
N SER A 201 18.34 -20.61 13.35
CA SER A 201 19.56 -19.78 13.23
C SER A 201 20.87 -20.56 13.42
N SER A 202 20.81 -21.87 13.58
CA SER A 202 21.98 -22.74 13.78
C SER A 202 22.66 -23.10 12.46
N SER A 203 23.94 -23.45 12.53
CA SER A 203 24.70 -23.93 11.37
C SER A 203 24.03 -25.12 10.68
N ALA A 204 24.11 -25.17 9.35
CA ALA A 204 23.58 -26.30 8.60
C ALA A 204 24.22 -27.63 9.06
N PRO A 205 23.45 -28.74 9.10
CA PRO A 205 23.95 -30.05 9.49
C PRO A 205 25.03 -30.54 8.50
N LEU A 206 25.92 -31.43 8.97
CA LEU A 206 26.98 -32.01 8.17
C LEU A 206 26.43 -32.80 6.98
N GLU A 207 25.36 -33.58 7.22
CA GLU A 207 24.63 -34.32 6.18
C GLU A 207 23.30 -33.59 5.88
N ALA A 208 23.40 -32.61 4.98
CA ALA A 208 22.27 -31.77 4.66
C ALA A 208 21.47 -32.27 3.46
N MET A 209 20.16 -32.39 3.61
CA MET A 209 19.20 -32.65 2.53
C MET A 209 18.52 -31.36 2.13
N THR A 210 18.51 -31.01 0.86
CA THR A 210 17.81 -29.84 0.33
C THR A 210 16.31 -30.05 0.29
N MET A 211 15.51 -28.94 0.31
CA MET A 211 14.05 -28.97 0.13
C MET A 211 13.64 -29.75 -1.13
N ASN A 212 14.38 -29.61 -2.23
CA ASN A 212 14.08 -30.34 -3.47
C ASN A 212 14.30 -31.86 -3.32
N GLN A 213 15.33 -32.27 -2.60
CA GLN A 213 15.54 -33.68 -2.30
C GLN A 213 14.46 -34.22 -1.36
N ALA A 214 14.13 -33.48 -0.35
CA ALA A 214 13.04 -33.81 0.57
C ALA A 214 11.68 -33.98 -0.17
N LEU A 215 11.33 -33.06 -1.06
CA LEU A 215 10.10 -33.15 -1.85
C LEU A 215 10.08 -34.37 -2.78
N ARG A 216 11.22 -34.84 -3.29
CA ARG A 216 11.33 -36.03 -4.15
C ARG A 216 11.12 -37.37 -3.39
N ARG A 217 11.20 -37.36 -2.05
CA ARG A 217 10.90 -38.52 -1.23
C ARG A 217 9.42 -38.86 -1.20
N PHE A 218 8.56 -37.83 -1.41
CA PHE A 218 7.12 -38.05 -1.46
C PHE A 218 6.72 -38.77 -2.75
N ARG A 219 5.86 -39.76 -2.59
CA ARG A 219 5.36 -40.56 -3.72
C ARG A 219 4.44 -39.74 -4.65
N ALA A 220 4.37 -40.16 -5.90
CA ALA A 220 3.40 -39.64 -6.84
C ALA A 220 1.99 -39.87 -6.28
N GLY A 221 1.18 -38.82 -6.10
CA GLY A 221 -0.17 -38.94 -5.55
C GLY A 221 -0.31 -38.28 -4.15
N VAL A 222 0.77 -38.02 -3.42
CA VAL A 222 0.70 -37.20 -2.21
C VAL A 222 0.33 -35.78 -2.60
N LYS A 223 -0.81 -35.33 -2.06
CA LYS A 223 -1.26 -33.94 -2.28
C LYS A 223 -0.44 -33.00 -1.39
N GLU A 224 0.04 -31.93 -1.99
CA GLU A 224 0.67 -30.78 -1.28
C GLU A 224 1.87 -31.14 -0.39
N PRO A 225 2.89 -31.88 -0.89
CA PRO A 225 4.01 -32.33 -0.05
C PRO A 225 4.78 -31.18 0.60
N LEU A 226 4.85 -30.00 -0.03
CA LEU A 226 5.45 -28.82 0.57
C LEU A 226 4.69 -28.38 1.84
N MET A 227 3.36 -28.45 1.85
CA MET A 227 2.56 -28.06 3.01
C MET A 227 2.80 -29.00 4.18
N ILE A 228 2.93 -30.31 3.91
CA ILE A 228 3.25 -31.33 4.91
C ILE A 228 4.60 -31.03 5.60
N ILE A 229 5.63 -30.67 4.80
CA ILE A 229 6.94 -30.30 5.35
C ILE A 229 6.84 -29.02 6.19
N ILE A 230 6.18 -27.98 5.67
CA ILE A 230 6.03 -26.70 6.38
C ILE A 230 5.28 -26.90 7.70
N GLU A 231 4.24 -27.70 7.71
CA GLU A 231 3.51 -28.02 8.91
C GLU A 231 4.40 -28.72 9.96
N ALA A 232 5.19 -29.71 9.53
CA ALA A 232 6.17 -30.39 10.39
C ALA A 232 7.20 -29.44 10.99
N ILE A 233 7.69 -28.47 10.20
CA ILE A 233 8.61 -27.43 10.69
C ILE A 233 7.89 -26.57 11.74
N LYS A 234 6.67 -26.14 11.48
CA LYS A 234 5.88 -25.28 12.38
C LYS A 234 5.52 -25.97 13.68
N GLN A 235 5.30 -27.29 13.63
CA GLN A 235 5.05 -28.14 14.81
C GLN A 235 6.32 -28.50 15.58
N GLY A 236 7.50 -28.16 15.05
CA GLY A 236 8.79 -28.49 15.65
C GLY A 236 9.19 -29.97 15.52
N SER A 237 8.45 -30.77 14.72
CA SER A 237 8.77 -32.18 14.47
C SER A 237 9.88 -32.37 13.42
N LEU A 238 10.18 -31.33 12.63
CA LEU A 238 11.24 -31.30 11.65
C LEU A 238 12.02 -29.98 11.75
N GLY A 239 13.35 -30.08 11.96
CA GLY A 239 14.24 -28.92 11.96
C GLY A 239 14.59 -28.51 10.52
N ALA A 240 14.46 -27.20 10.20
CA ALA A 240 14.93 -26.65 8.95
C ALA A 240 16.02 -25.59 9.21
N TYR A 241 17.05 -25.58 8.38
CA TYR A 241 18.23 -24.73 8.52
C TYR A 241 18.37 -23.85 7.27
N ALA A 242 18.90 -22.67 7.47
CA ALA A 242 19.15 -21.72 6.37
C ALA A 242 20.63 -21.72 6.01
N SER A 243 20.93 -21.87 4.72
CA SER A 243 22.30 -21.75 4.19
C SER A 243 22.71 -20.31 3.91
N SER A 244 21.78 -19.37 3.93
CA SER A 244 22.00 -17.95 3.65
C SER A 244 21.24 -17.05 4.63
N PRO A 245 21.66 -15.79 4.81
CA PRO A 245 20.98 -14.85 5.71
C PRO A 245 19.58 -14.43 5.22
N LYS A 246 19.27 -14.67 3.94
CA LYS A 246 17.94 -14.44 3.34
C LYS A 246 17.56 -15.66 2.51
N PRO A 247 17.24 -16.78 3.17
CA PRO A 247 16.92 -18.02 2.45
C PRO A 247 15.55 -17.93 1.79
N THR A 248 15.42 -18.55 0.63
CA THR A 248 14.12 -18.92 0.09
C THR A 248 13.69 -20.28 0.65
N ILE A 249 12.41 -20.65 0.49
CA ILE A 249 11.94 -21.98 0.91
C ILE A 249 12.73 -23.11 0.23
N ARG A 250 13.16 -22.90 -1.03
CA ARG A 250 13.98 -23.91 -1.76
C ARG A 250 15.38 -24.09 -1.21
N GLU A 251 15.91 -23.08 -0.55
CA GLU A 251 17.26 -23.07 0.03
C GLU A 251 17.27 -23.59 1.46
N LEU A 252 16.10 -23.91 2.02
CA LEU A 252 16.04 -24.60 3.31
C LEU A 252 16.63 -26.00 3.17
N VAL A 253 17.42 -26.36 4.15
CA VAL A 253 18.06 -27.70 4.27
C VAL A 253 17.63 -28.37 5.58
N PHE A 254 17.65 -29.66 5.58
CA PHE A 254 17.27 -30.54 6.68
C PHE A 254 18.44 -31.45 7.06
N ASP A 255 18.50 -31.88 8.29
CA ASP A 255 19.31 -33.01 8.66
C ASP A 255 18.75 -34.27 7.98
N SER A 256 19.60 -34.99 7.24
CA SER A 256 19.19 -36.15 6.42
C SER A 256 18.63 -37.28 7.28
N HIS A 257 19.24 -37.56 8.44
CA HIS A 257 18.78 -38.59 9.35
C HIS A 257 17.45 -38.23 10.01
N GLN A 258 17.37 -37.01 10.54
CA GLN A 258 16.13 -36.52 11.15
C GLN A 258 14.96 -36.55 10.15
N PHE A 259 15.21 -36.12 8.90
CA PHE A 259 14.18 -36.14 7.85
C PHE A 259 13.72 -37.58 7.54
N GLU A 260 14.65 -38.51 7.33
CA GLU A 260 14.32 -39.91 7.00
C GLU A 260 13.54 -40.60 8.14
N ASP A 261 13.90 -40.35 9.40
CA ASP A 261 13.20 -40.90 10.55
C ASP A 261 11.79 -40.34 10.66
N TRP A 262 11.63 -38.99 10.56
CA TRP A 262 10.34 -38.33 10.51
C TRP A 262 9.47 -38.84 9.36
N TYR A 263 10.06 -38.97 8.16
CA TYR A 263 9.34 -39.46 6.99
C TYR A 263 8.89 -40.90 7.14
N ARG A 264 9.73 -41.78 7.70
CA ARG A 264 9.42 -43.18 7.95
C ARG A 264 8.29 -43.34 8.97
N GLU A 265 8.33 -42.62 10.07
CA GLU A 265 7.29 -42.61 11.08
C GLU A 265 5.94 -42.22 10.49
N ARG A 266 5.92 -41.16 9.72
CA ARG A 266 4.70 -40.66 9.08
C ARG A 266 4.19 -41.59 7.98
N SER A 267 5.08 -42.26 7.23
CA SER A 267 4.69 -43.26 6.22
C SER A 267 4.09 -44.51 6.85
N SER A 268 4.56 -44.89 8.01
CA SER A 268 4.03 -46.06 8.76
C SER A 268 2.61 -45.81 9.31
N ASN A 269 2.25 -44.55 9.59
CA ASN A 269 0.95 -44.16 10.14
C ASN A 269 -0.14 -43.92 9.06
N SER A 270 0.01 -44.49 7.87
CA SER A 270 -0.99 -44.53 6.77
C SER A 270 -1.36 -43.18 6.12
N GLU A 271 -0.88 -42.05 6.55
CA GLU A 271 -1.22 -40.74 5.99
C GLU A 271 -0.55 -40.43 4.63
N LEU A 272 0.49 -41.16 4.25
CA LEU A 272 1.27 -40.95 3.03
C LEU A 272 1.13 -42.09 1.99
N PHE A 273 0.23 -43.04 2.19
CA PHE A 273 0.01 -44.11 1.22
C PHE A 273 -0.69 -43.62 -0.03
N SER A 274 -0.23 -44.02 -1.20
CA SER A 274 -0.98 -43.85 -2.43
C SER A 274 -2.20 -44.79 -2.43
N ILE A 275 -3.26 -44.40 -3.12
CA ILE A 275 -4.50 -45.21 -3.29
C ILE A 275 -4.16 -46.65 -3.75
N THR A 276 -3.07 -46.86 -4.50
CA THR A 276 -2.57 -48.17 -4.99
C THR A 276 -2.05 -49.06 -3.87
N GLU A 277 -1.57 -48.53 -2.76
CA GLU A 277 -1.13 -49.32 -1.62
C GLU A 277 -2.22 -49.59 -0.59
N ALA A 278 -3.17 -48.67 -0.47
CA ALA A 278 -4.39 -48.93 0.28
C ALA A 278 -5.25 -50.07 -0.34
N ALA A 279 -5.19 -50.23 -1.65
CA ALA A 279 -5.87 -51.33 -2.35
C ALA A 279 -5.16 -52.69 -2.28
N LYS A 280 -3.90 -52.75 -1.77
CA LYS A 280 -3.13 -53.98 -1.59
C LYS A 280 -3.16 -54.51 -0.16
N ARG A 281 -3.78 -53.81 0.77
CA ARG A 281 -4.10 -54.27 2.13
C ARG A 281 -5.57 -54.63 2.22
#